data_c6ae15e85a0ddd881f5e25616ce4d6a8
#
_entry.id   c6ae15e85a0ddd881f5e25616ce4d6a8
#
_cell.length_a   1.000
_cell.length_b   1.000
_cell.length_c   1.000
_cell.angle_alpha   90.00
_cell.angle_beta   90.00
_cell.angle_gamma   90.00
#
_symmetry.space_group_name_H-M   'P 1'
#
loop_
_entity.id
_entity.type
_entity.pdbx_description
1 polymer ?
#
loop_
_entity_poly.entity_id
_entity_poly.type
_entity_poly.pdbx_seq_one_letter_code
_entity_poly.pdbx_strand_id
1 'polypeptide(L)'
;MTHDGNPAAAAGRVQLTEGLSVNRLGYGAMQLPGQMIWGPPEDHDAAIAVLRRAVELGVDHIDTSDAYGPHVANELIREALQPYRDDIVVATKVGVERDEWKSFNAAASPESLRGQVEENLGGLGKAVLDLVYLRIGGDGMMFPDESTSFEDSFGALAKLREHGLIRNLGLSGVTVEQLEKARQIAPVVSVQNRYHLTDRGSAEVLEHCQNNGIAFVPYFPLAAGMFRPGIDKSQLPPGMGLSDDQEKIFDGVAERNDATRAQVALAWLLAKSPNILLIPGTKSVGHLEENVAAAGLQLSTEDIAELDKLI
;
A
#
# COMPACT_ATOMS: atom_id res chain seq x y z
N MET A 1 -25.85 -11.43 -5.19
CA MET A 1 -25.52 -12.35 -4.07
C MET A 1 -24.88 -11.49 -2.99
N THR A 2 -25.59 -11.27 -1.91
CA THR A 2 -25.09 -10.48 -0.76
C THR A 2 -24.00 -11.32 -0.11
N HIS A 3 -22.74 -10.85 -0.16
CA HIS A 3 -21.64 -11.36 0.65
C HIS A 3 -21.85 -10.88 2.10
N ASP A 4 -22.84 -11.47 2.77
CA ASP A 4 -23.09 -11.21 4.20
C ASP A 4 -21.87 -11.66 5.01
N GLY A 5 -21.08 -10.70 5.46
CA GLY A 5 -20.00 -10.88 6.42
C GLY A 5 -18.57 -10.58 5.98
N ASN A 6 -18.26 -10.42 4.67
CA ASN A 6 -16.91 -10.12 4.21
C ASN A 6 -16.92 -9.21 2.95
N PRO A 7 -17.22 -7.91 3.10
CA PRO A 7 -17.28 -6.98 1.97
C PRO A 7 -15.99 -6.89 1.16
N ALA A 8 -14.81 -6.95 1.82
CA ALA A 8 -13.52 -6.86 1.14
C ALA A 8 -13.29 -8.01 0.15
N ALA A 9 -13.90 -9.18 0.37
CA ALA A 9 -13.78 -10.35 -0.51
C ALA A 9 -14.44 -10.17 -1.87
N ALA A 10 -15.35 -9.20 -2.03
CA ALA A 10 -15.99 -8.91 -3.30
C ALA A 10 -15.01 -8.49 -4.40
N ALA A 11 -13.84 -7.95 -4.05
CA ALA A 11 -12.76 -7.62 -4.98
C ALA A 11 -12.04 -8.87 -5.53
N GLY A 12 -12.31 -10.07 -5.00
CA GLY A 12 -11.55 -11.28 -5.27
C GLY A 12 -10.26 -11.35 -4.44
N ARG A 13 -9.43 -12.35 -4.72
CA ARG A 13 -8.18 -12.60 -3.99
C ARG A 13 -6.99 -12.55 -4.92
N VAL A 14 -5.83 -12.15 -4.40
CA VAL A 14 -4.54 -12.25 -5.06
C VAL A 14 -3.66 -13.27 -4.33
N GLN A 15 -2.99 -14.11 -5.10
CA GLN A 15 -2.05 -15.10 -4.59
C GLN A 15 -0.69 -14.42 -4.35
N LEU A 16 -0.15 -14.50 -3.14
CA LEU A 16 1.20 -14.05 -2.82
C LEU A 16 2.22 -15.19 -2.98
N THR A 17 1.90 -16.37 -2.42
CA THR A 17 2.69 -17.60 -2.60
C THR A 17 1.76 -18.80 -2.61
N GLU A 18 2.27 -19.99 -2.91
CA GLU A 18 1.51 -21.22 -2.74
C GLU A 18 0.97 -21.33 -1.30
N GLY A 19 -0.35 -21.45 -1.18
CA GLY A 19 -1.04 -21.51 0.12
C GLY A 19 -1.28 -20.17 0.82
N LEU A 20 -0.77 -19.04 0.31
CA LEU A 20 -1.00 -17.70 0.87
C LEU A 20 -1.65 -16.77 -0.15
N SER A 21 -2.91 -16.44 0.07
CA SER A 21 -3.63 -15.43 -0.70
C SER A 21 -4.30 -14.43 0.23
N VAL A 22 -4.52 -13.20 -0.27
CA VAL A 22 -5.20 -12.13 0.47
C VAL A 22 -6.30 -11.51 -0.39
N ASN A 23 -7.29 -10.89 0.24
CA ASN A 23 -8.29 -10.09 -0.46
C ASN A 23 -7.62 -8.92 -1.16
N ARG A 24 -8.06 -8.61 -2.38
CA ARG A 24 -7.47 -7.56 -3.21
C ARG A 24 -7.70 -6.14 -2.67
N LEU A 25 -8.51 -6.01 -1.62
CA LEU A 25 -8.73 -4.76 -0.91
C LEU A 25 -8.23 -4.90 0.53
N GLY A 26 -7.06 -4.36 0.79
CA GLY A 26 -6.37 -4.27 2.06
C GLY A 26 -6.53 -2.91 2.73
N TYR A 27 -5.69 -2.62 3.72
CA TYR A 27 -5.67 -1.37 4.48
C TYR A 27 -4.24 -0.83 4.62
N GLY A 28 -4.05 0.48 4.38
CA GLY A 28 -2.79 1.19 4.57
C GLY A 28 -2.76 1.99 5.86
N ALA A 29 -1.76 1.74 6.71
CA ALA A 29 -1.64 2.34 8.04
C ALA A 29 -0.92 3.71 8.07
N MET A 30 -0.46 4.24 6.93
CA MET A 30 0.35 5.47 6.88
C MET A 30 -0.35 6.69 7.49
N GLN A 31 -1.67 6.74 7.49
CA GLN A 31 -2.44 7.87 8.02
C GLN A 31 -2.78 7.73 9.51
N LEU A 32 -2.49 6.60 10.15
CA LEU A 32 -2.77 6.41 11.57
C LEU A 32 -1.99 7.34 12.50
N PRO A 33 -0.67 7.57 12.30
CA PRO A 33 0.07 8.53 13.11
C PRO A 33 -0.44 9.97 12.96
N GLY A 34 0.08 10.85 13.80
CA GLY A 34 -0.21 12.27 13.77
C GLY A 34 0.20 12.97 12.47
N GLN A 35 0.08 14.29 12.44
CA GLN A 35 0.38 15.11 11.26
C GLN A 35 1.79 14.87 10.74
N MET A 36 1.95 14.89 9.41
CA MET A 36 3.21 14.58 8.70
C MET A 36 3.71 13.15 8.97
N ILE A 37 2.80 12.23 9.28
CA ILE A 37 3.14 10.83 9.60
C ILE A 37 4.13 10.78 10.79
N TRP A 38 3.86 11.56 11.85
CA TRP A 38 4.76 11.73 12.97
C TRP A 38 4.03 11.79 14.31
N GLY A 39 4.53 11.02 15.29
CA GLY A 39 4.00 10.97 16.64
C GLY A 39 2.64 10.28 16.75
N PRO A 40 2.05 10.27 17.94
CA PRO A 40 0.78 9.59 18.18
C PRO A 40 -0.37 10.25 17.41
N PRO A 41 -1.46 9.50 17.13
CA PRO A 41 -2.68 10.06 16.54
C PRO A 41 -3.32 11.08 17.49
N GLU A 42 -4.10 12.01 16.92
CA GLU A 42 -4.90 12.96 17.70
C GLU A 42 -6.00 12.24 18.49
N ASP A 43 -6.55 11.17 17.94
CA ASP A 43 -7.56 10.31 18.57
C ASP A 43 -7.09 8.85 18.48
N HIS A 44 -6.56 8.37 19.60
CA HIS A 44 -6.06 7.01 19.73
C HIS A 44 -7.18 5.96 19.59
N ASP A 45 -8.32 6.20 20.20
CA ASP A 45 -9.44 5.24 20.18
C ASP A 45 -10.02 5.13 18.77
N ALA A 46 -10.08 6.21 18.02
CA ALA A 46 -10.48 6.19 16.61
C ALA A 46 -9.48 5.40 15.75
N ALA A 47 -8.16 5.51 16.01
CA ALA A 47 -7.14 4.73 15.30
C ALA A 47 -7.27 3.22 15.57
N ILE A 48 -7.55 2.83 16.81
CA ILE A 48 -7.82 1.44 17.17
C ILE A 48 -9.13 0.94 16.55
N ALA A 49 -10.18 1.75 16.59
CA ALA A 49 -11.49 1.40 16.03
C ALA A 49 -11.42 1.15 14.51
N VAL A 50 -10.68 1.97 13.76
CA VAL A 50 -10.57 1.79 12.31
C VAL A 50 -9.82 0.50 11.95
N LEU A 51 -8.78 0.12 12.70
CA LEU A 51 -8.04 -1.13 12.50
C LEU A 51 -8.91 -2.36 12.77
N ARG A 52 -9.65 -2.35 13.89
CA ARG A 52 -10.59 -3.43 14.22
C ARG A 52 -11.69 -3.56 13.18
N ARG A 53 -12.25 -2.42 12.78
CA ARG A 53 -13.31 -2.39 11.76
C ARG A 53 -12.83 -2.89 10.41
N ALA A 54 -11.58 -2.61 10.01
CA ALA A 54 -11.02 -3.16 8.79
C ALA A 54 -11.05 -4.70 8.77
N VAL A 55 -10.63 -5.33 9.86
CA VAL A 55 -10.66 -6.80 10.00
C VAL A 55 -12.09 -7.35 10.02
N GLU A 56 -13.05 -6.66 10.67
CA GLU A 56 -14.46 -7.03 10.65
C GLU A 56 -15.08 -6.98 9.24
N LEU A 57 -14.63 -6.06 8.40
CA LEU A 57 -15.04 -5.92 7.00
C LEU A 57 -14.35 -6.92 6.06
N GLY A 58 -13.49 -7.78 6.61
CA GLY A 58 -12.79 -8.84 5.87
C GLY A 58 -11.46 -8.42 5.25
N VAL A 59 -10.90 -7.28 5.65
CA VAL A 59 -9.51 -6.96 5.32
C VAL A 59 -8.59 -7.95 6.00
N ASP A 60 -7.78 -8.63 5.22
CA ASP A 60 -6.80 -9.63 5.65
C ASP A 60 -5.35 -9.28 5.25
N HIS A 61 -5.15 -8.09 4.65
CA HIS A 61 -3.85 -7.52 4.33
C HIS A 61 -3.73 -6.10 4.89
N ILE A 62 -2.74 -5.88 5.75
CA ILE A 62 -2.46 -4.58 6.37
C ILE A 62 -1.05 -4.16 5.98
N ASP A 63 -0.94 -3.00 5.35
CA ASP A 63 0.33 -2.40 4.95
C ASP A 63 0.76 -1.34 5.96
N THR A 64 1.95 -1.48 6.52
CA THR A 64 2.54 -0.56 7.48
C THR A 64 4.00 -0.23 7.15
N SER A 65 4.67 0.50 8.00
CA SER A 65 6.11 0.73 8.04
C SER A 65 6.49 1.21 9.43
N ASP A 66 7.61 0.76 9.95
CA ASP A 66 8.15 1.27 11.20
C ASP A 66 8.47 2.78 11.14
N ALA A 67 8.76 3.30 9.95
CA ALA A 67 8.93 4.73 9.71
C ALA A 67 7.63 5.56 9.84
N TYR A 68 6.47 4.93 10.07
CA TYR A 68 5.21 5.62 10.27
C TYR A 68 5.00 5.95 11.75
N GLY A 69 5.35 7.18 12.11
CA GLY A 69 5.16 7.70 13.42
C GLY A 69 6.37 8.10 14.28
N PRO A 70 7.64 7.67 14.09
CA PRO A 70 8.14 6.31 13.95
C PRO A 70 7.59 5.35 15.01
N HIS A 71 7.52 4.08 14.70
CA HIS A 71 6.98 2.96 15.51
C HIS A 71 5.46 3.00 15.74
N VAL A 72 4.84 4.20 15.78
CA VAL A 72 3.44 4.42 16.19
C VAL A 72 2.45 3.55 15.42
N ALA A 73 2.57 3.45 14.08
CA ALA A 73 1.63 2.65 13.30
C ALA A 73 1.72 1.16 13.65
N ASN A 74 2.94 0.64 13.85
CA ASN A 74 3.16 -0.75 14.24
C ASN A 74 2.59 -1.05 15.63
N GLU A 75 2.79 -0.16 16.60
CA GLU A 75 2.26 -0.28 17.96
C GLU A 75 0.73 -0.27 17.97
N LEU A 76 0.09 0.63 17.19
CA LEU A 76 -1.37 0.67 17.05
C LEU A 76 -1.92 -0.62 16.42
N ILE A 77 -1.26 -1.16 15.40
CA ILE A 77 -1.65 -2.42 14.78
C ILE A 77 -1.54 -3.56 15.80
N ARG A 78 -0.44 -3.61 16.57
CA ARG A 78 -0.26 -4.58 17.63
C ARG A 78 -1.36 -4.48 18.68
N GLU A 79 -1.64 -3.29 19.19
CA GLU A 79 -2.66 -3.06 20.22
C GLU A 79 -4.07 -3.42 19.74
N ALA A 80 -4.40 -3.05 18.49
CA ALA A 80 -5.72 -3.30 17.93
C ALA A 80 -5.99 -4.77 17.65
N LEU A 81 -4.97 -5.53 17.19
CA LEU A 81 -5.15 -6.82 16.51
C LEU A 81 -4.46 -8.00 17.20
N GLN A 82 -3.68 -7.80 18.27
CA GLN A 82 -3.08 -8.92 19.00
C GLN A 82 -4.12 -9.55 19.98
N PRO A 83 -4.27 -10.88 20.03
CA PRO A 83 -3.58 -11.87 19.18
C PRO A 83 -4.05 -11.80 17.73
N TYR A 84 -3.09 -11.79 16.80
CA TYR A 84 -3.41 -11.77 15.36
C TYR A 84 -4.17 -13.02 14.94
N ARG A 85 -5.16 -12.87 14.08
CA ARG A 85 -5.78 -14.01 13.39
C ARG A 85 -4.77 -14.60 12.40
N ASP A 86 -4.83 -15.90 12.19
CA ASP A 86 -3.88 -16.65 11.33
C ASP A 86 -3.94 -16.22 9.85
N ASP A 87 -5.07 -15.66 9.41
CA ASP A 87 -5.31 -15.23 8.04
C ASP A 87 -4.87 -13.79 7.77
N ILE A 88 -4.43 -13.03 8.80
CA ILE A 88 -3.97 -11.64 8.61
C ILE A 88 -2.50 -11.60 8.21
N VAL A 89 -2.24 -11.00 7.06
CA VAL A 89 -0.91 -10.69 6.56
C VAL A 89 -0.59 -9.23 6.88
N VAL A 90 0.46 -9.00 7.67
CA VAL A 90 0.99 -7.65 7.92
C VAL A 90 2.24 -7.45 7.07
N ALA A 91 2.17 -6.53 6.12
CA ALA A 91 3.30 -6.13 5.31
C ALA A 91 3.95 -4.87 5.90
N THR A 92 5.26 -4.87 6.02
CA THR A 92 6.03 -3.71 6.48
C THR A 92 7.14 -3.36 5.50
N LYS A 93 7.82 -2.25 5.74
CA LYS A 93 8.85 -1.71 4.85
C LYS A 93 10.12 -1.39 5.63
N VAL A 94 11.26 -1.64 5.01
CA VAL A 94 12.60 -1.29 5.50
C VAL A 94 13.38 -0.57 4.39
N GLY A 95 14.54 -0.01 4.71
CA GLY A 95 15.39 0.75 3.78
C GLY A 95 15.25 2.26 3.95
N VAL A 96 14.51 2.70 4.98
CA VAL A 96 14.28 4.12 5.28
C VAL A 96 14.19 4.33 6.77
N GLU A 97 14.84 5.39 7.23
CA GLU A 97 14.76 5.89 8.61
C GLU A 97 14.22 7.32 8.65
N ARG A 98 13.70 7.72 9.79
CA ARG A 98 13.20 9.08 10.04
C ARG A 98 14.17 9.86 10.90
N ASP A 99 14.41 11.12 10.57
CA ASP A 99 15.21 12.03 11.37
C ASP A 99 14.34 12.98 12.23
N GLU A 100 15.00 13.81 13.03
CA GLU A 100 14.35 14.82 13.88
C GLU A 100 13.59 15.91 13.07
N TRP A 101 13.94 16.07 11.79
CA TRP A 101 13.28 16.99 10.85
C TRP A 101 12.06 16.35 10.18
N LYS A 102 11.72 15.12 10.58
CA LYS A 102 10.63 14.31 9.99
C LYS A 102 10.86 13.94 8.52
N SER A 103 12.11 13.95 8.05
CA SER A 103 12.46 13.51 6.70
C SER A 103 12.51 11.99 6.62
N PHE A 104 12.31 11.47 5.41
CA PHE A 104 12.55 10.07 5.09
C PHE A 104 13.93 9.96 4.46
N ASN A 105 14.88 9.35 5.16
CA ASN A 105 16.26 9.19 4.70
C ASN A 105 16.50 7.74 4.30
N ALA A 106 17.21 7.54 3.20
CA ALA A 106 17.60 6.20 2.77
C ALA A 106 18.53 5.57 3.81
N ALA A 107 18.27 4.32 4.18
CA ALA A 107 19.01 3.56 5.19
C ALA A 107 18.95 2.07 4.83
N ALA A 108 19.63 1.70 3.73
CA ALA A 108 19.54 0.37 3.12
C ALA A 108 20.81 -0.48 3.29
N SER A 109 21.75 -0.09 4.18
CA SER A 109 22.89 -0.92 4.49
C SER A 109 22.46 -2.24 5.16
N PRO A 110 23.19 -3.35 4.98
CA PRO A 110 22.88 -4.64 5.61
C PRO A 110 22.69 -4.55 7.13
N GLU A 111 23.47 -3.71 7.81
CA GLU A 111 23.38 -3.50 9.26
C GLU A 111 22.08 -2.75 9.64
N SER A 112 21.81 -1.64 8.94
CA SER A 112 20.59 -0.86 9.17
C SER A 112 19.32 -1.69 8.86
N LEU A 113 19.31 -2.44 7.75
CA LEU A 113 18.18 -3.31 7.41
C LEU A 113 17.90 -4.37 8.48
N ARG A 114 18.94 -4.93 9.06
CA ARG A 114 18.78 -5.87 10.18
C ARG A 114 18.15 -5.20 11.39
N GLY A 115 18.64 -4.04 11.80
CA GLY A 115 18.07 -3.25 12.89
C GLY A 115 16.59 -2.94 12.65
N GLN A 116 16.24 -2.42 11.45
CA GLN A 116 14.86 -2.12 11.07
C GLN A 116 13.95 -3.36 11.08
N VAL A 117 14.44 -4.54 10.70
CA VAL A 117 13.67 -5.80 10.81
C VAL A 117 13.42 -6.15 12.26
N GLU A 118 14.44 -6.04 13.14
CA GLU A 118 14.31 -6.32 14.58
C GLU A 118 13.33 -5.33 15.26
N GLU A 119 13.36 -4.04 14.89
CA GLU A 119 12.42 -3.02 15.35
C GLU A 119 10.98 -3.32 14.92
N ASN A 120 10.77 -3.72 13.65
CA ASN A 120 9.46 -4.13 13.15
C ASN A 120 8.93 -5.38 13.89
N LEU A 121 9.77 -6.37 14.17
CA LEU A 121 9.38 -7.55 14.96
C LEU A 121 8.90 -7.14 16.35
N GLY A 122 9.65 -6.26 17.02
CA GLY A 122 9.31 -5.73 18.33
C GLY A 122 8.03 -4.89 18.33
N GLY A 123 7.94 -3.92 17.43
CA GLY A 123 6.81 -3.01 17.31
C GLY A 123 5.49 -3.73 16.98
N LEU A 124 5.53 -4.69 16.05
CA LEU A 124 4.38 -5.51 15.70
C LEU A 124 4.11 -6.66 16.69
N GLY A 125 5.06 -6.97 17.59
CA GLY A 125 4.94 -8.10 18.50
C GLY A 125 4.87 -9.46 17.79
N LYS A 126 5.58 -9.59 16.66
CA LYS A 126 5.63 -10.82 15.85
C LYS A 126 6.99 -11.50 16.02
N ALA A 127 7.00 -12.84 16.00
CA ALA A 127 8.25 -13.61 15.96
C ALA A 127 8.84 -13.70 14.54
N VAL A 128 8.00 -13.56 13.51
CA VAL A 128 8.36 -13.59 12.09
C VAL A 128 7.50 -12.57 11.36
N LEU A 129 8.10 -11.73 10.51
CA LEU A 129 7.37 -10.79 9.65
C LEU A 129 6.78 -11.52 8.43
N ASP A 130 5.53 -11.23 8.10
CA ASP A 130 4.82 -11.95 7.03
C ASP A 130 5.31 -11.53 5.65
N LEU A 131 5.50 -10.22 5.42
CA LEU A 131 5.99 -9.64 4.18
C LEU A 131 6.80 -8.37 4.49
N VAL A 132 8.02 -8.30 3.96
CA VAL A 132 8.89 -7.12 4.11
C VAL A 132 9.26 -6.57 2.74
N TYR A 133 8.95 -5.30 2.51
CA TYR A 133 9.37 -4.57 1.32
C TYR A 133 10.71 -3.88 1.56
N LEU A 134 11.68 -4.09 0.66
CA LEU A 134 12.83 -3.19 0.53
C LEU A 134 12.38 -1.94 -0.23
N ARG A 135 12.47 -0.78 0.42
CA ARG A 135 12.18 0.52 -0.20
C ARG A 135 13.48 1.15 -0.69
N ILE A 136 13.56 1.47 -2.00
CA ILE A 136 14.78 1.96 -2.64
C ILE A 136 14.61 3.21 -3.50
N GLY A 137 13.39 3.70 -3.70
CA GLY A 137 13.14 4.96 -4.39
C GLY A 137 13.44 5.00 -5.88
N GLY A 138 13.54 3.85 -6.56
CA GLY A 138 13.82 3.77 -8.00
C GLY A 138 12.68 4.28 -8.89
N ASP A 139 11.51 4.57 -8.31
CA ASP A 139 10.37 5.22 -8.97
C ASP A 139 10.39 6.77 -8.83
N GLY A 140 11.50 7.34 -8.34
CA GLY A 140 11.70 8.77 -8.21
C GLY A 140 11.03 9.42 -6.99
N MET A 141 10.42 8.64 -6.09
CA MET A 141 9.78 9.16 -4.87
C MET A 141 10.76 9.42 -3.72
N MET A 142 11.92 8.77 -3.75
CA MET A 142 12.96 8.91 -2.74
C MET A 142 14.33 8.90 -3.40
N PHE A 143 15.30 9.50 -2.71
CA PHE A 143 16.69 9.37 -3.12
C PHE A 143 17.21 7.98 -2.74
N PRO A 144 17.81 7.23 -3.68
CA PRO A 144 18.42 5.95 -3.36
C PRO A 144 19.59 6.12 -2.39
N ASP A 145 19.87 5.09 -1.60
CA ASP A 145 21.12 5.02 -0.84
C ASP A 145 22.26 4.65 -1.80
N GLU A 146 23.03 5.65 -2.21
CA GLU A 146 24.18 5.42 -3.12
C GLU A 146 25.37 4.75 -2.44
N SER A 147 25.37 4.62 -1.10
CA SER A 147 26.45 4.02 -0.33
C SER A 147 26.42 2.49 -0.34
N THR A 148 25.28 1.90 -0.64
CA THR A 148 25.08 0.44 -0.64
C THR A 148 24.50 -0.02 -1.96
N SER A 149 25.03 -1.10 -2.53
CA SER A 149 24.47 -1.68 -3.76
C SER A 149 23.08 -2.27 -3.50
N PHE A 150 22.22 -2.22 -4.51
CA PHE A 150 20.90 -2.85 -4.45
C PHE A 150 20.98 -4.34 -4.11
N GLU A 151 21.95 -5.02 -4.72
CA GLU A 151 22.18 -6.45 -4.53
C GLU A 151 22.62 -6.79 -3.10
N ASP A 152 23.44 -5.94 -2.46
CA ASP A 152 23.83 -6.12 -1.06
C ASP A 152 22.65 -5.90 -0.11
N SER A 153 21.86 -4.87 -0.36
CA SER A 153 20.66 -4.55 0.43
C SER A 153 19.63 -5.69 0.34
N PHE A 154 19.27 -6.10 -0.88
CA PHE A 154 18.29 -7.17 -1.05
C PHE A 154 18.81 -8.53 -0.60
N GLY A 155 20.12 -8.80 -0.82
CA GLY A 155 20.82 -9.99 -0.32
C GLY A 155 20.83 -10.09 1.21
N ALA A 156 20.91 -8.96 1.91
CA ALA A 156 20.78 -8.93 3.38
C ALA A 156 19.39 -9.39 3.83
N LEU A 157 18.32 -8.90 3.19
CA LEU A 157 16.95 -9.33 3.50
C LEU A 157 16.70 -10.80 3.14
N ALA A 158 17.29 -11.28 2.03
CA ALA A 158 17.23 -12.69 1.66
C ALA A 158 17.83 -13.59 2.76
N LYS A 159 18.98 -13.20 3.33
CA LYS A 159 19.58 -13.91 4.48
C LYS A 159 18.71 -13.87 5.73
N LEU A 160 18.07 -12.72 6.05
CA LEU A 160 17.14 -12.63 7.19
C LEU A 160 15.91 -13.52 6.99
N ARG A 161 15.45 -13.68 5.74
CA ARG A 161 14.41 -14.65 5.38
C ARG A 161 14.88 -16.09 5.59
N GLU A 162 16.07 -16.45 5.16
CA GLU A 162 16.67 -17.78 5.38
C GLU A 162 16.82 -18.09 6.88
N HIS A 163 17.11 -17.08 7.70
CA HIS A 163 17.16 -17.21 9.16
C HIS A 163 15.78 -17.25 9.83
N GLY A 164 14.69 -17.14 9.07
CA GLY A 164 13.33 -17.27 9.57
C GLY A 164 12.76 -16.02 10.25
N LEU A 165 13.38 -14.84 10.10
CA LEU A 165 12.86 -13.58 10.62
C LEU A 165 11.81 -12.95 9.68
N ILE A 166 11.84 -13.31 8.41
CA ILE A 166 10.93 -12.84 7.36
C ILE A 166 10.39 -14.07 6.61
N ARG A 167 9.09 -14.08 6.31
CA ARG A 167 8.47 -15.13 5.47
C ARG A 167 8.60 -14.82 4.00
N ASN A 168 8.24 -13.60 3.60
CA ASN A 168 8.15 -13.20 2.20
C ASN A 168 8.84 -11.85 1.98
N LEU A 169 9.44 -11.69 0.80
CA LEU A 169 10.10 -10.46 0.38
C LEU A 169 9.31 -9.76 -0.72
N GLY A 170 9.29 -8.45 -0.65
CA GLY A 170 8.76 -7.55 -1.65
C GLY A 170 9.71 -6.40 -1.93
N LEU A 171 9.37 -5.58 -2.90
CA LEU A 171 10.12 -4.39 -3.29
C LEU A 171 9.21 -3.18 -3.35
N SER A 172 9.73 -2.00 -3.04
CA SER A 172 8.96 -0.76 -3.15
C SER A 172 9.77 0.35 -3.82
N GLY A 173 9.17 0.99 -4.85
CA GLY A 173 9.81 2.03 -5.64
C GLY A 173 10.89 1.47 -6.58
N VAL A 174 10.57 0.47 -7.39
CA VAL A 174 11.55 -0.25 -8.23
C VAL A 174 11.24 -0.12 -9.72
N THR A 175 12.28 -0.25 -10.53
CA THR A 175 12.18 -0.48 -11.98
C THR A 175 12.07 -1.97 -12.28
N VAL A 176 11.73 -2.32 -13.54
CA VAL A 176 11.72 -3.72 -14.00
C VAL A 176 13.12 -4.35 -13.88
N GLU A 177 14.18 -3.60 -14.23
CA GLU A 177 15.56 -4.08 -14.11
C GLU A 177 15.91 -4.46 -12.67
N GLN A 178 15.56 -3.62 -11.69
CA GLN A 178 15.80 -3.89 -10.28
C GLN A 178 14.98 -5.09 -9.78
N LEU A 179 13.73 -5.23 -10.22
CA LEU A 179 12.90 -6.39 -9.91
C LEU A 179 13.54 -7.69 -10.43
N GLU A 180 14.03 -7.70 -11.67
CA GLU A 180 14.68 -8.88 -12.23
C GLU A 180 16.00 -9.23 -11.53
N LYS A 181 16.81 -8.22 -11.14
CA LYS A 181 18.00 -8.46 -10.32
C LYS A 181 17.66 -9.08 -8.96
N ALA A 182 16.62 -8.58 -8.29
CA ALA A 182 16.17 -9.14 -7.02
C ALA A 182 15.73 -10.61 -7.16
N ARG A 183 14.98 -10.93 -8.21
CA ARG A 183 14.48 -12.29 -8.47
C ARG A 183 15.60 -13.32 -8.71
N GLN A 184 16.78 -12.87 -9.10
CA GLN A 184 17.97 -13.74 -9.19
C GLN A 184 18.57 -14.05 -7.80
N ILE A 185 18.28 -13.24 -6.79
CA ILE A 185 18.79 -13.41 -5.41
C ILE A 185 17.80 -14.22 -4.57
N ALA A 186 16.51 -13.82 -4.57
CA ALA A 186 15.46 -14.49 -3.82
C ALA A 186 14.08 -14.25 -4.46
N PRO A 187 13.06 -15.10 -4.17
CA PRO A 187 11.70 -14.88 -4.63
C PRO A 187 11.14 -13.54 -4.15
N VAL A 188 10.55 -12.76 -5.08
CA VAL A 188 9.81 -11.54 -4.82
C VAL A 188 8.33 -11.83 -5.04
N VAL A 189 7.50 -11.67 -3.99
CA VAL A 189 6.08 -12.02 -4.04
C VAL A 189 5.18 -10.82 -4.34
N SER A 190 5.68 -9.60 -4.10
CA SER A 190 4.91 -8.37 -4.27
C SER A 190 5.81 -7.19 -4.58
N VAL A 191 5.30 -6.25 -5.41
CA VAL A 191 5.94 -4.96 -5.70
C VAL A 191 4.98 -3.83 -5.35
N GLN A 192 5.49 -2.82 -4.66
CA GLN A 192 4.71 -1.65 -4.26
C GLN A 192 5.29 -0.38 -4.93
N ASN A 193 4.62 0.13 -5.96
CA ASN A 193 5.03 1.33 -6.69
C ASN A 193 3.88 2.33 -6.78
N ARG A 194 4.22 3.61 -7.07
CA ARG A 194 3.21 4.64 -7.28
C ARG A 194 2.43 4.38 -8.55
N TYR A 195 1.11 4.29 -8.41
CA TYR A 195 0.21 4.12 -9.54
C TYR A 195 -1.22 4.53 -9.17
N HIS A 196 -1.83 5.41 -9.94
CA HIS A 196 -3.21 5.84 -9.77
C HIS A 196 -3.75 6.46 -11.06
N LEU A 197 -5.00 6.91 -11.05
CA LEU A 197 -5.72 7.44 -12.23
C LEU A 197 -4.93 8.46 -13.04
N THR A 198 -4.22 9.36 -12.39
CA THR A 198 -3.48 10.45 -13.03
C THR A 198 -1.96 10.27 -13.01
N ASP A 199 -1.47 9.14 -12.51
CA ASP A 199 -0.04 8.79 -12.53
C ASP A 199 0.12 7.31 -12.85
N ARG A 200 0.64 7.03 -14.03
CA ARG A 200 0.83 5.67 -14.55
C ARG A 200 2.29 5.36 -14.88
N GLY A 201 3.21 6.08 -14.24
CA GLY A 201 4.66 5.92 -14.46
C GLY A 201 5.16 4.49 -14.22
N SER A 202 4.48 3.72 -13.37
CA SER A 202 4.82 2.32 -13.09
C SER A 202 4.03 1.30 -13.93
N ALA A 203 3.43 1.69 -15.07
CA ALA A 203 2.63 0.77 -15.89
C ALA A 203 3.45 -0.43 -16.39
N GLU A 204 4.70 -0.23 -16.79
CA GLU A 204 5.60 -1.30 -17.23
C GLU A 204 5.88 -2.31 -16.10
N VAL A 205 6.09 -1.81 -14.88
CA VAL A 205 6.31 -2.67 -13.70
C VAL A 205 5.04 -3.45 -13.36
N LEU A 206 3.85 -2.83 -13.47
CA LEU A 206 2.57 -3.50 -13.27
C LEU A 206 2.38 -4.64 -14.28
N GLU A 207 2.63 -4.38 -15.56
CA GLU A 207 2.54 -5.40 -16.63
C GLU A 207 3.52 -6.54 -16.38
N HIS A 208 4.76 -6.21 -16.02
CA HIS A 208 5.78 -7.20 -15.70
C HIS A 208 5.35 -8.08 -14.49
N CYS A 209 4.83 -7.48 -13.43
CA CYS A 209 4.29 -8.19 -12.27
C CYS A 209 3.15 -9.13 -12.67
N GLN A 210 2.21 -8.65 -13.50
CA GLN A 210 1.09 -9.46 -13.97
C GLN A 210 1.57 -10.70 -14.74
N ASN A 211 2.52 -10.53 -15.66
CA ASN A 211 3.06 -11.59 -16.49
C ASN A 211 3.85 -12.63 -15.69
N ASN A 212 4.31 -12.29 -14.49
CA ASN A 212 5.11 -13.14 -13.62
C ASN A 212 4.38 -13.62 -12.35
N GLY A 213 3.08 -13.34 -12.20
CA GLY A 213 2.28 -13.76 -11.04
C GLY A 213 2.72 -13.08 -9.72
N ILE A 214 3.30 -11.88 -9.80
CA ILE A 214 3.73 -11.07 -8.66
C ILE A 214 2.61 -10.10 -8.31
N ALA A 215 2.23 -9.98 -7.04
CA ALA A 215 1.24 -8.99 -6.61
C ALA A 215 1.77 -7.56 -6.82
N PHE A 216 0.93 -6.67 -7.33
CA PHE A 216 1.26 -5.26 -7.48
C PHE A 216 0.42 -4.40 -6.53
N VAL A 217 1.08 -3.61 -5.70
CA VAL A 217 0.45 -2.75 -4.69
C VAL A 217 0.63 -1.29 -5.11
N PRO A 218 -0.40 -0.65 -5.69
CA PRO A 218 -0.33 0.77 -6.02
C PRO A 218 -0.37 1.60 -4.74
N TYR A 219 0.73 2.27 -4.38
CA TYR A 219 0.66 3.22 -3.28
C TYR A 219 0.12 4.59 -3.76
N PHE A 220 -0.48 5.35 -2.85
CA PHE A 220 -1.31 6.51 -3.12
C PHE A 220 -2.48 6.23 -4.09
N PRO A 221 -3.24 5.15 -3.89
CA PRO A 221 -4.32 4.77 -4.80
C PRO A 221 -5.38 5.87 -4.99
N LEU A 222 -5.51 6.77 -4.01
CA LEU A 222 -6.40 7.93 -4.02
C LEU A 222 -5.64 9.25 -4.22
N ALA A 223 -4.45 9.20 -4.84
CA ALA A 223 -3.61 10.37 -5.13
C ALA A 223 -3.42 11.29 -3.89
N ALA A 224 -3.13 10.70 -2.71
CA ALA A 224 -2.99 11.40 -1.44
C ALA A 224 -4.18 12.31 -1.07
N GLY A 225 -5.39 11.98 -1.53
CA GLY A 225 -6.61 12.73 -1.27
C GLY A 225 -6.93 13.81 -2.31
N MET A 226 -6.15 13.93 -3.38
CA MET A 226 -6.39 14.91 -4.46
C MET A 226 -7.68 14.67 -5.25
N PHE A 227 -8.28 13.49 -5.16
CA PHE A 227 -9.56 13.18 -5.79
C PHE A 227 -10.78 13.62 -4.97
N ARG A 228 -10.60 14.22 -3.79
CA ARG A 228 -11.73 14.70 -2.98
C ARG A 228 -12.44 15.85 -3.68
N PRO A 229 -13.78 15.84 -3.71
CA PRO A 229 -14.56 16.99 -4.18
C PRO A 229 -14.24 18.25 -3.37
N GLY A 230 -14.15 19.40 -4.04
CA GLY A 230 -13.97 20.70 -3.36
C GLY A 230 -12.58 20.94 -2.77
N ILE A 231 -11.56 20.17 -3.19
CA ILE A 231 -10.18 20.45 -2.78
C ILE A 231 -9.75 21.84 -3.30
N ASP A 232 -9.13 22.63 -2.44
CA ASP A 232 -8.56 23.91 -2.85
C ASP A 232 -7.31 23.67 -3.70
N LYS A 233 -7.48 23.75 -5.03
CA LYS A 233 -6.41 23.54 -6.00
C LYS A 233 -5.24 24.53 -5.83
N SER A 234 -5.48 25.69 -5.21
CA SER A 234 -4.42 26.68 -4.95
C SER A 234 -3.40 26.23 -3.91
N GLN A 235 -3.78 25.25 -3.09
CA GLN A 235 -2.92 24.63 -2.06
C GLN A 235 -2.11 23.44 -2.61
N LEU A 236 -2.40 23.00 -3.83
CA LEU A 236 -1.67 21.91 -4.47
C LEU A 236 -0.41 22.42 -5.19
N PRO A 237 0.66 21.65 -5.23
CA PRO A 237 1.80 21.95 -6.09
C PRO A 237 1.37 22.14 -7.55
N PRO A 238 2.05 22.98 -8.33
CA PRO A 238 1.75 23.20 -9.75
C PRO A 238 1.71 21.87 -10.54
N GLY A 239 0.63 21.67 -11.29
CA GLY A 239 0.44 20.44 -12.09
C GLY A 239 -0.14 19.26 -11.31
N MET A 240 -0.41 19.41 -10.00
CA MET A 240 -1.15 18.42 -9.22
C MET A 240 -2.64 18.72 -9.16
N GLY A 241 -3.45 17.67 -9.07
CA GLY A 241 -4.91 17.76 -9.08
C GLY A 241 -5.53 17.58 -10.46
N LEU A 242 -6.85 17.52 -10.50
CA LEU A 242 -7.61 17.37 -11.73
C LEU A 242 -7.92 18.73 -12.34
N SER A 243 -7.89 18.82 -13.68
CA SER A 243 -8.47 19.96 -14.39
C SER A 243 -10.00 19.93 -14.29
N ASP A 244 -10.67 21.03 -14.58
CA ASP A 244 -12.15 21.10 -14.51
C ASP A 244 -12.81 20.09 -15.47
N ASP A 245 -12.20 19.78 -16.61
CA ASP A 245 -12.73 18.80 -17.55
C ASP A 245 -12.47 17.36 -17.06
N GLN A 246 -11.32 17.11 -16.44
CA GLN A 246 -11.06 15.83 -15.79
C GLN A 246 -12.01 15.58 -14.61
N GLU A 247 -12.31 16.62 -13.82
CA GLU A 247 -13.31 16.53 -12.75
C GLU A 247 -14.69 16.17 -13.27
N LYS A 248 -15.15 16.80 -14.36
CA LYS A 248 -16.45 16.48 -14.98
C LYS A 248 -16.54 15.03 -15.44
N ILE A 249 -15.45 14.50 -16.04
CA ILE A 249 -15.40 13.09 -16.44
C ILE A 249 -15.52 12.21 -15.20
N PHE A 250 -14.72 12.51 -14.17
CA PHE A 250 -14.70 11.71 -12.94
C PHE A 250 -16.05 11.74 -12.22
N ASP A 251 -16.68 12.93 -12.07
CA ASP A 251 -18.00 13.09 -11.48
C ASP A 251 -19.08 12.37 -12.28
N GLY A 252 -19.04 12.46 -13.61
CA GLY A 252 -19.99 11.78 -14.47
C GLY A 252 -19.93 10.26 -14.31
N VAL A 253 -18.72 9.69 -14.18
CA VAL A 253 -18.59 8.25 -13.88
C VAL A 253 -19.10 7.92 -12.48
N ALA A 254 -18.78 8.75 -11.47
CA ALA A 254 -19.21 8.55 -10.10
C ALA A 254 -20.76 8.58 -9.99
N GLU A 255 -21.41 9.57 -10.60
CA GLU A 255 -22.85 9.70 -10.61
C GLU A 255 -23.57 8.51 -11.31
N ARG A 256 -23.07 8.06 -12.47
CA ARG A 256 -23.67 6.92 -13.20
C ARG A 256 -23.60 5.61 -12.41
N ASN A 257 -22.62 5.49 -11.52
CA ASN A 257 -22.40 4.28 -10.72
C ASN A 257 -22.92 4.41 -9.28
N ASP A 258 -23.60 5.51 -8.92
CA ASP A 258 -24.03 5.82 -7.55
C ASP A 258 -22.88 5.61 -6.53
N ALA A 259 -21.71 6.14 -6.87
CA ALA A 259 -20.47 5.92 -6.16
C ALA A 259 -19.72 7.22 -5.90
N THR A 260 -18.81 7.22 -4.92
CA THR A 260 -17.93 8.36 -4.70
C THR A 260 -16.71 8.30 -5.64
N ARG A 261 -16.03 9.43 -5.82
CA ARG A 261 -14.75 9.48 -6.57
C ARG A 261 -13.73 8.49 -6.00
N ALA A 262 -13.66 8.32 -4.68
CA ALA A 262 -12.76 7.37 -4.03
C ALA A 262 -13.08 5.93 -4.45
N GLN A 263 -14.34 5.55 -4.42
CA GLN A 263 -14.78 4.21 -4.85
C GLN A 263 -14.50 3.97 -6.33
N VAL A 264 -14.77 4.94 -7.19
CA VAL A 264 -14.47 4.84 -8.62
C VAL A 264 -12.98 4.68 -8.89
N ALA A 265 -12.12 5.44 -8.20
CA ALA A 265 -10.67 5.32 -8.34
C ALA A 265 -10.15 3.94 -7.91
N LEU A 266 -10.66 3.41 -6.79
CA LEU A 266 -10.29 2.07 -6.32
C LEU A 266 -10.82 0.97 -7.25
N ALA A 267 -12.07 1.07 -7.71
CA ALA A 267 -12.64 0.13 -8.67
C ALA A 267 -11.91 0.13 -10.02
N TRP A 268 -11.50 1.32 -10.50
CA TRP A 268 -10.68 1.44 -11.70
C TRP A 268 -9.34 0.71 -11.53
N LEU A 269 -8.65 0.89 -10.40
CA LEU A 269 -7.41 0.16 -10.10
C LEU A 269 -7.63 -1.35 -10.11
N LEU A 270 -8.69 -1.85 -9.46
CA LEU A 270 -9.03 -3.27 -9.45
C LEU A 270 -9.31 -3.82 -10.85
N ALA A 271 -9.86 -3.00 -11.75
CA ALA A 271 -10.12 -3.39 -13.13
C ALA A 271 -8.86 -3.46 -14.01
N LYS A 272 -7.77 -2.78 -13.62
CA LYS A 272 -6.53 -2.74 -14.43
C LYS A 272 -5.78 -4.04 -14.47
N SER A 273 -5.76 -4.80 -13.38
CA SER A 273 -5.08 -6.10 -13.36
C SER A 273 -5.59 -6.99 -12.22
N PRO A 274 -5.69 -8.30 -12.42
CA PRO A 274 -6.14 -9.24 -11.40
C PRO A 274 -5.14 -9.38 -10.23
N ASN A 275 -3.88 -8.99 -10.40
CA ASN A 275 -2.84 -9.06 -9.37
C ASN A 275 -2.66 -7.74 -8.58
N ILE A 276 -3.51 -6.74 -8.81
CA ILE A 276 -3.52 -5.53 -7.98
C ILE A 276 -4.11 -5.82 -6.61
N LEU A 277 -3.38 -5.37 -5.58
CA LEU A 277 -3.72 -5.40 -4.17
C LEU A 277 -3.75 -3.97 -3.64
N LEU A 278 -4.92 -3.46 -3.27
CA LEU A 278 -5.12 -2.08 -2.83
C LEU A 278 -4.86 -1.91 -1.33
N ILE A 279 -4.32 -0.75 -0.96
CA ILE A 279 -4.03 -0.36 0.42
C ILE A 279 -4.53 1.06 0.72
N PRO A 280 -5.82 1.40 0.48
CA PRO A 280 -6.32 2.72 0.82
C PRO A 280 -6.24 2.94 2.33
N GLY A 281 -5.59 4.04 2.74
CA GLY A 281 -5.41 4.41 4.14
C GLY A 281 -6.39 5.49 4.58
N THR A 282 -6.89 5.36 5.81
CA THR A 282 -7.73 6.37 6.46
C THR A 282 -7.69 6.20 7.98
N LYS A 283 -7.99 7.27 8.73
CA LYS A 283 -8.23 7.26 10.18
C LYS A 283 -9.72 7.35 10.55
N SER A 284 -10.62 7.28 9.58
CA SER A 284 -12.07 7.37 9.77
C SER A 284 -12.74 6.04 9.42
N VAL A 285 -13.55 5.52 10.33
CA VAL A 285 -14.37 4.31 10.10
C VAL A 285 -15.30 4.49 8.91
N GLY A 286 -15.96 5.65 8.77
CA GLY A 286 -16.85 5.93 7.64
C GLY A 286 -16.11 5.90 6.29
N HIS A 287 -14.91 6.51 6.20
CA HIS A 287 -14.09 6.43 4.98
C HIS A 287 -13.52 5.02 4.72
N LEU A 288 -13.27 4.23 5.78
CA LEU A 288 -12.88 2.84 5.62
C LEU A 288 -14.00 2.02 4.99
N GLU A 289 -15.23 2.17 5.50
CA GLU A 289 -16.41 1.47 4.97
C GLU A 289 -16.68 1.87 3.52
N GLU A 290 -16.55 3.16 3.19
CA GLU A 290 -16.62 3.67 1.83
C GLU A 290 -15.56 3.04 0.91
N ASN A 291 -14.30 3.01 1.35
CA ASN A 291 -13.22 2.40 0.58
C ASN A 291 -13.43 0.90 0.37
N VAL A 292 -13.88 0.18 1.41
CA VAL A 292 -14.12 -1.26 1.32
C VAL A 292 -15.31 -1.57 0.39
N ALA A 293 -16.34 -0.72 0.36
CA ALA A 293 -17.47 -0.88 -0.55
C ALA A 293 -17.06 -0.82 -2.03
N ALA A 294 -15.94 -0.19 -2.37
CA ALA A 294 -15.38 -0.20 -3.73
C ALA A 294 -15.06 -1.62 -4.25
N ALA A 295 -14.87 -2.59 -3.35
CA ALA A 295 -14.64 -3.99 -3.72
C ALA A 295 -15.79 -4.60 -4.54
N GLY A 296 -17.01 -4.14 -4.32
CA GLY A 296 -18.22 -4.59 -5.05
C GLY A 296 -18.55 -3.77 -6.29
N LEU A 297 -17.87 -2.65 -6.52
CA LEU A 297 -18.15 -1.75 -7.64
C LEU A 297 -17.52 -2.27 -8.93
N GLN A 298 -18.36 -2.52 -9.93
CA GLN A 298 -17.93 -2.96 -11.26
C GLN A 298 -18.21 -1.85 -12.27
N LEU A 299 -17.13 -1.20 -12.72
CA LEU A 299 -17.20 -0.19 -13.77
C LEU A 299 -17.43 -0.84 -15.14
N SER A 300 -18.24 -0.20 -15.98
CA SER A 300 -18.40 -0.61 -17.37
C SER A 300 -17.12 -0.41 -18.19
N THR A 301 -17.02 -1.06 -19.34
CA THR A 301 -15.89 -0.83 -20.26
C THR A 301 -15.82 0.63 -20.71
N GLU A 302 -16.97 1.26 -20.89
CA GLU A 302 -17.10 2.67 -21.27
C GLU A 302 -16.59 3.59 -20.17
N ASP A 303 -16.95 3.32 -18.90
CA ASP A 303 -16.46 4.09 -17.74
C ASP A 303 -14.95 3.98 -17.59
N ILE A 304 -14.41 2.76 -17.74
CA ILE A 304 -12.94 2.53 -17.70
C ILE A 304 -12.25 3.32 -18.82
N ALA A 305 -12.81 3.30 -20.05
CA ALA A 305 -12.24 4.02 -21.18
C ALA A 305 -12.31 5.55 -21.01
N GLU A 306 -13.34 6.09 -20.35
CA GLU A 306 -13.41 7.50 -19.98
C GLU A 306 -12.36 7.88 -18.93
N LEU A 307 -12.23 7.08 -17.87
CA LEU A 307 -11.24 7.30 -16.81
C LEU A 307 -9.80 7.14 -17.33
N ASP A 308 -9.59 6.32 -18.35
CA ASP A 308 -8.28 6.15 -18.98
C ASP A 308 -7.77 7.42 -19.67
N LYS A 309 -8.63 8.39 -19.93
CA LYS A 309 -8.26 9.70 -20.51
C LYS A 309 -7.77 10.71 -19.49
N LEU A 310 -7.83 10.39 -18.18
CA LEU A 310 -7.45 11.27 -17.08
C LEU A 310 -5.92 11.34 -16.84
N ILE A 311 -5.11 11.28 -17.88
CA ILE A 311 -3.64 11.41 -17.82
C ILE A 311 -3.24 12.83 -18.17
#